data_ad222b2cf360b968f95cdc13dea19768
#
_entry.id   ad222b2cf360b968f95cdc13dea19768
#
_cell.length_a   1.000
_cell.length_b   1.000
_cell.length_c   1.000
_cell.angle_alpha   90.00
_cell.angle_beta   90.00
_cell.angle_gamma   90.00
#
_symmetry.space_group_name_H-M   'P 1'
#
loop_
_entity.id
_entity.type
_entity.pdbx_description
1 polymer ?
#
loop_
_entity_poly.entity_id
_entity_poly.type
_entity_poly.pdbx_seq_one_letter_code
_entity_poly.pdbx_strand_id
1 'polypeptide(L)'
;MFASAAPANTFITLPHDAPLGDVEADDRKRIDFLAEKLRMAQRDVSDTTGIEVTEEHLQKALEEYMHYMELVEQLSDLVMNADPQPVTVNEMTLFGICVDMCFDIGYSYLNQVLEIFIDEVRERVAQGIGALPQNAPKMFCQFNSLYAPWIDKAFRENGVCLTQGRMFPLAHIFREYLNEKDVYTTVARMSLATPSSMNMMDEARIYADLLNRYHADGALYGFYAFDKWVGAVQKTMVRLIEAKTGVPHFYLEGDLWDSDKKSEEDRMTIIRSICNCLKISKI
;
A
#
# COMPACT_ATOMS: atom_id res chain seq x y z
N MET A 1 13.04 21.54 -11.32
CA MET A 1 13.97 21.56 -12.47
C MET A 1 13.44 20.82 -13.70
N PHE A 2 12.40 19.98 -13.60
CA PHE A 2 11.78 19.28 -14.72
C PHE A 2 10.63 20.06 -15.40
N ALA A 3 10.02 20.99 -14.69
CA ALA A 3 8.89 21.76 -15.19
C ALA A 3 9.22 22.69 -16.40
N SER A 4 10.47 23.04 -16.60
CA SER A 4 10.89 23.93 -17.70
C SER A 4 11.18 23.22 -19.02
N ALA A 5 11.18 21.89 -19.04
CA ALA A 5 11.51 21.09 -20.23
C ALA A 5 10.27 20.50 -20.93
N ALA A 6 9.12 20.53 -20.28
CA ALA A 6 7.86 20.01 -20.84
C ALA A 6 7.06 21.16 -21.48
N PRO A 7 6.41 20.93 -22.64
CA PRO A 7 5.62 21.95 -23.34
C PRO A 7 4.37 22.40 -22.55
N ALA A 8 3.90 21.56 -21.63
CA ALA A 8 2.84 21.90 -20.69
C ALA A 8 3.01 21.11 -19.38
N ASN A 9 2.66 21.74 -18.26
CA ASN A 9 2.72 21.11 -16.93
C ASN A 9 1.45 21.46 -16.16
N THR A 10 0.74 20.44 -15.73
CA THR A 10 -0.39 20.57 -14.82
C THR A 10 -0.01 20.03 -13.45
N PHE A 11 -0.19 20.84 -12.41
CA PHE A 11 0.08 20.47 -11.03
C PHE A 11 -1.22 20.19 -10.29
N ILE A 12 -1.39 18.95 -9.83
CA ILE A 12 -2.46 18.57 -8.92
C ILE A 12 -1.85 18.54 -7.52
N THR A 13 -2.30 19.47 -6.67
CA THR A 13 -1.82 19.56 -5.29
C THR A 13 -2.86 18.94 -4.36
N LEU A 14 -2.44 17.97 -3.56
CA LEU A 14 -3.26 17.47 -2.47
C LEU A 14 -3.34 18.52 -1.37
N PRO A 15 -4.53 18.79 -0.83
CA PRO A 15 -4.70 19.76 0.24
C PRO A 15 -4.22 19.17 1.59
N HIS A 16 -3.01 19.53 1.99
CA HIS A 16 -2.40 19.13 3.27
C HIS A 16 -2.47 20.16 4.39
N ASP A 17 -3.12 21.29 4.16
CA ASP A 17 -3.21 22.43 5.05
C ASP A 17 -4.26 22.27 6.16
N ALA A 18 -4.66 21.05 6.42
CA ALA A 18 -5.61 20.73 7.45
C ALA A 18 -4.99 20.84 8.86
N PRO A 19 -5.72 21.37 9.86
CA PRO A 19 -5.26 21.36 11.24
C PRO A 19 -4.93 19.96 11.71
N LEU A 20 -3.82 19.81 12.45
CA LEU A 20 -3.45 18.52 13.05
C LEU A 20 -4.59 18.03 13.95
N GLY A 21 -5.19 16.92 13.58
CA GLY A 21 -6.07 16.15 14.47
C GLY A 21 -7.56 16.14 14.15
N ASP A 22 -8.09 17.07 13.33
CA ASP A 22 -9.55 17.21 13.15
C ASP A 22 -10.04 17.19 11.70
N VAL A 23 -9.22 16.67 10.76
CA VAL A 23 -9.64 16.65 9.36
C VAL A 23 -9.99 15.26 8.94
N GLU A 24 -11.25 15.02 8.83
CA GLU A 24 -11.80 13.80 8.25
C GLU A 24 -11.48 13.75 6.75
N ALA A 25 -11.27 12.54 6.22
CA ALA A 25 -11.20 12.30 4.78
C ALA A 25 -12.48 12.80 4.05
N ASP A 26 -13.52 13.09 4.82
CA ASP A 26 -14.82 13.63 4.42
C ASP A 26 -14.91 15.16 4.34
N ASP A 27 -13.85 15.90 4.60
CA ASP A 27 -13.90 17.36 4.50
C ASP A 27 -14.28 17.78 3.07
N ARG A 28 -15.51 18.25 2.92
CA ARG A 28 -16.08 18.66 1.63
C ARG A 28 -15.27 19.75 0.94
N LYS A 29 -14.67 20.65 1.67
CA LYS A 29 -13.83 21.70 1.07
C LYS A 29 -12.58 21.12 0.41
N ARG A 30 -11.96 20.12 1.05
CA ARG A 30 -10.79 19.43 0.50
C ARG A 30 -11.17 18.59 -0.72
N ILE A 31 -12.29 17.87 -0.62
CA ILE A 31 -12.82 17.04 -1.72
C ILE A 31 -13.17 17.94 -2.91
N ASP A 32 -13.94 19.01 -2.71
CA ASP A 32 -14.34 19.92 -3.78
C ASP A 32 -13.14 20.63 -4.41
N PHE A 33 -12.14 21.01 -3.62
CA PHE A 33 -10.90 21.59 -4.12
C PHE A 33 -10.15 20.60 -5.03
N LEU A 34 -9.97 19.37 -4.58
CA LEU A 34 -9.26 18.35 -5.35
C LEU A 34 -10.04 17.95 -6.60
N ALA A 35 -11.37 17.81 -6.50
CA ALA A 35 -12.22 17.52 -7.64
C ALA A 35 -12.11 18.58 -8.74
N GLU A 36 -12.07 19.88 -8.36
CA GLU A 36 -11.86 20.94 -9.35
C GLU A 36 -10.47 20.90 -9.97
N LYS A 37 -9.44 20.58 -9.20
CA LYS A 37 -8.08 20.36 -9.75
C LYS A 37 -8.03 19.21 -10.76
N LEU A 38 -8.75 18.14 -10.50
CA LEU A 38 -8.86 17.01 -11.44
C LEU A 38 -9.58 17.43 -12.73
N ARG A 39 -10.66 18.24 -12.65
CA ARG A 39 -11.33 18.77 -13.84
C ARG A 39 -10.42 19.69 -14.66
N MET A 40 -9.62 20.53 -13.98
CA MET A 40 -8.63 21.37 -14.66
C MET A 40 -7.59 20.51 -15.37
N ALA A 41 -7.04 19.51 -14.68
CA ALA A 41 -6.04 18.61 -15.24
C ALA A 41 -6.57 17.86 -16.48
N GLN A 42 -7.81 17.39 -16.43
CA GLN A 42 -8.44 16.73 -17.58
C GLN A 42 -8.53 17.67 -18.80
N ARG A 43 -8.95 18.94 -18.59
CA ARG A 43 -8.98 19.95 -19.67
C ARG A 43 -7.59 20.21 -20.24
N ASP A 44 -6.61 20.45 -19.35
CA ASP A 44 -5.22 20.72 -19.74
C ASP A 44 -4.61 19.57 -20.55
N VAL A 45 -4.89 18.32 -20.17
CA VAL A 45 -4.46 17.13 -20.92
C VAL A 45 -5.10 17.11 -22.30
N SER A 46 -6.41 17.31 -22.38
CA SER A 46 -7.13 17.31 -23.66
C SER A 46 -6.62 18.42 -24.59
N ASP A 47 -6.44 19.63 -24.08
CA ASP A 47 -5.97 20.80 -24.85
C ASP A 47 -4.52 20.61 -25.33
N THR A 48 -3.67 19.99 -24.50
CA THR A 48 -2.24 19.81 -24.81
C THR A 48 -1.99 18.67 -25.78
N THR A 49 -2.72 17.56 -25.62
CA THR A 49 -2.50 16.35 -26.43
C THR A 49 -3.36 16.29 -27.69
N GLY A 50 -4.42 17.09 -27.75
CA GLY A 50 -5.46 16.99 -28.79
C GLY A 50 -6.34 15.73 -28.66
N ILE A 51 -6.20 14.98 -27.56
CA ILE A 51 -7.00 13.79 -27.26
C ILE A 51 -8.14 14.22 -26.34
N GLU A 52 -9.38 14.04 -26.80
CA GLU A 52 -10.55 14.33 -25.98
C GLU A 52 -10.68 13.30 -24.85
N VAL A 53 -10.48 13.75 -23.62
CA VAL A 53 -10.76 12.96 -22.41
C VAL A 53 -12.14 13.36 -21.90
N THR A 54 -13.10 12.45 -21.99
CA THR A 54 -14.48 12.69 -21.54
C THR A 54 -14.70 12.16 -20.14
N GLU A 55 -15.79 12.59 -19.50
CA GLU A 55 -16.21 12.04 -18.19
C GLU A 55 -16.54 10.53 -18.29
N GLU A 56 -17.07 10.08 -19.43
CA GLU A 56 -17.33 8.66 -19.70
C GLU A 56 -16.02 7.84 -19.71
N HIS A 57 -14.95 8.37 -20.30
CA HIS A 57 -13.63 7.73 -20.27
C HIS A 57 -13.10 7.61 -18.83
N LEU A 58 -13.29 8.64 -18.03
CA LEU A 58 -12.88 8.65 -16.63
C LEU A 58 -13.71 7.69 -15.77
N GLN A 59 -15.03 7.62 -16.04
CA GLN A 59 -15.91 6.68 -15.36
C GLN A 59 -15.53 5.22 -15.65
N LYS A 60 -15.24 4.90 -16.91
CA LYS A 60 -14.75 3.57 -17.29
C LYS A 60 -13.40 3.23 -16.62
N ALA A 61 -12.47 4.18 -16.58
CA ALA A 61 -11.20 4.00 -15.90
C ALA A 61 -11.38 3.77 -14.38
N LEU A 62 -12.34 4.48 -13.77
CA LEU A 62 -12.70 4.27 -12.37
C LEU A 62 -13.28 2.86 -12.12
N GLU A 63 -14.13 2.36 -13.01
CA GLU A 63 -14.68 1.01 -12.91
C GLU A 63 -13.58 -0.06 -13.00
N GLU A 64 -12.65 0.09 -13.94
CA GLU A 64 -11.49 -0.80 -14.09
C GLU A 64 -10.57 -0.75 -12.85
N TYR A 65 -10.35 0.44 -12.27
CA TYR A 65 -9.59 0.62 -11.04
C TYR A 65 -10.30 0.02 -9.83
N MET A 66 -11.61 0.18 -9.72
CA MET A 66 -12.38 -0.42 -8.61
C MET A 66 -12.34 -1.95 -8.68
N HIS A 67 -12.46 -2.53 -9.88
CA HIS A 67 -12.28 -3.96 -10.05
C HIS A 67 -10.90 -4.42 -9.62
N TYR A 68 -9.84 -3.67 -9.99
CA TYR A 68 -8.49 -3.91 -9.50
C TYR A 68 -8.43 -3.91 -7.96
N MET A 69 -9.00 -2.91 -7.30
CA MET A 69 -9.00 -2.81 -5.84
C MET A 69 -9.74 -3.98 -5.17
N GLU A 70 -10.81 -4.47 -5.78
CA GLU A 70 -11.53 -5.66 -5.34
C GLU A 70 -10.69 -6.93 -5.43
N LEU A 71 -9.95 -7.09 -6.51
CA LEU A 71 -9.00 -8.21 -6.68
C LEU A 71 -7.85 -8.12 -5.67
N VAL A 72 -7.32 -6.93 -5.40
CA VAL A 72 -6.31 -6.71 -4.36
C VAL A 72 -6.83 -7.10 -2.98
N GLU A 73 -8.06 -6.71 -2.64
CA GLU A 73 -8.68 -7.09 -1.37
C GLU A 73 -8.88 -8.61 -1.28
N GLN A 74 -9.36 -9.23 -2.35
CA GLN A 74 -9.54 -10.68 -2.43
C GLN A 74 -8.21 -11.44 -2.28
N LEU A 75 -7.15 -10.99 -2.96
CA LEU A 75 -5.82 -11.59 -2.85
C LEU A 75 -5.27 -11.42 -1.43
N SER A 76 -5.39 -10.25 -0.85
CA SER A 76 -4.93 -9.97 0.52
C SER A 76 -5.65 -10.87 1.53
N ASP A 77 -6.97 -10.98 1.45
CA ASP A 77 -7.76 -11.85 2.32
C ASP A 77 -7.36 -13.32 2.17
N LEU A 78 -7.14 -13.77 0.95
CA LEU A 78 -6.76 -15.15 0.66
C LEU A 78 -5.38 -15.49 1.22
N VAL A 79 -4.39 -14.60 1.01
CA VAL A 79 -3.00 -14.83 1.43
C VAL A 79 -2.84 -14.70 2.94
N MET A 80 -3.42 -13.64 3.53
CA MET A 80 -3.14 -13.29 4.91
C MET A 80 -3.94 -14.12 5.92
N ASN A 81 -5.10 -14.65 5.53
CA ASN A 81 -5.87 -15.56 6.38
C ASN A 81 -5.46 -17.04 6.24
N ALA A 82 -4.73 -17.41 5.19
CA ALA A 82 -4.29 -18.79 5.00
C ALA A 82 -3.14 -19.15 5.96
N ASP A 83 -3.14 -20.42 6.40
CA ASP A 83 -2.04 -21.03 7.15
C ASP A 83 -1.78 -22.46 6.64
N PRO A 84 -0.65 -22.70 5.97
CA PRO A 84 0.48 -21.80 5.75
C PRO A 84 0.17 -20.68 4.75
N GLN A 85 0.91 -19.56 4.84
CA GLN A 85 0.80 -18.45 3.87
C GLN A 85 1.25 -18.93 2.48
N PRO A 86 0.39 -18.85 1.44
CA PRO A 86 0.60 -19.55 0.17
C PRO A 86 1.66 -18.93 -0.73
N VAL A 87 1.96 -17.65 -0.55
CA VAL A 87 2.92 -16.90 -1.37
C VAL A 87 3.79 -16.02 -0.49
N THR A 88 4.94 -15.60 -1.03
CA THR A 88 5.85 -14.68 -0.36
C THR A 88 5.39 -13.23 -0.51
N VAL A 89 5.89 -12.36 0.36
CA VAL A 89 5.64 -10.93 0.23
C VAL A 89 6.23 -10.35 -1.07
N ASN A 90 7.31 -10.94 -1.60
CA ASN A 90 7.88 -10.50 -2.86
C ASN A 90 6.96 -10.78 -4.05
N GLU A 91 6.28 -11.95 -4.06
CA GLU A 91 5.27 -12.24 -5.07
C GLU A 91 4.11 -11.25 -4.99
N MET A 92 3.63 -10.90 -3.80
CA MET A 92 2.60 -9.86 -3.62
C MET A 92 3.09 -8.46 -4.02
N THR A 93 4.31 -8.10 -3.62
CA THR A 93 4.89 -6.78 -3.90
C THR A 93 5.06 -6.54 -5.41
N LEU A 94 5.31 -7.58 -6.20
CA LEU A 94 5.39 -7.47 -7.65
C LEU A 94 4.12 -6.85 -8.24
N PHE A 95 2.94 -7.26 -7.78
CA PHE A 95 1.67 -6.68 -8.21
C PHE A 95 1.50 -5.24 -7.73
N GLY A 96 1.91 -4.93 -6.51
CA GLY A 96 1.92 -3.55 -5.99
C GLY A 96 2.80 -2.61 -6.83
N ILE A 97 3.99 -3.09 -7.27
CA ILE A 97 4.87 -2.33 -8.18
C ILE A 97 4.22 -2.13 -9.54
N CYS A 98 3.59 -3.15 -10.10
CA CYS A 98 2.90 -3.07 -11.37
C CYS A 98 1.81 -2.00 -11.36
N VAL A 99 1.16 -1.78 -10.21
CA VAL A 99 0.17 -0.71 -10.05
C VAL A 99 0.79 0.67 -10.07
N ASP A 100 1.87 0.85 -9.34
CA ASP A 100 2.60 2.12 -9.31
C ASP A 100 3.18 2.47 -10.70
N MET A 101 3.33 1.48 -11.56
CA MET A 101 3.96 1.57 -12.89
C MET A 101 3.03 1.18 -14.06
N CYS A 102 1.72 1.12 -13.83
CA CYS A 102 0.75 0.67 -14.85
C CYS A 102 0.44 1.70 -15.94
N PHE A 103 1.24 2.76 -16.05
CA PHE A 103 1.03 3.85 -17.01
C PHE A 103 0.91 3.38 -18.46
N ASP A 104 1.56 2.27 -18.83
CA ASP A 104 1.60 1.77 -20.20
C ASP A 104 0.61 0.63 -20.48
N ILE A 105 0.17 -0.10 -19.45
CA ILE A 105 -0.63 -1.33 -19.64
C ILE A 105 -2.09 -1.20 -19.22
N GLY A 106 -2.42 -0.23 -18.36
CA GLY A 106 -3.78 -0.01 -17.85
C GLY A 106 -4.29 -1.11 -16.92
N TYR A 107 -5.37 -0.80 -16.21
CA TYR A 107 -5.97 -1.72 -15.22
C TYR A 107 -6.63 -2.94 -15.86
N SER A 108 -7.20 -2.81 -17.06
CA SER A 108 -7.87 -3.93 -17.73
C SER A 108 -6.95 -5.13 -17.94
N TYR A 109 -5.70 -4.90 -18.34
CA TYR A 109 -4.71 -5.97 -18.49
C TYR A 109 -4.23 -6.48 -17.12
N LEU A 110 -3.98 -5.57 -16.18
CA LEU A 110 -3.53 -5.93 -14.83
C LEU A 110 -4.58 -6.77 -14.10
N ASN A 111 -5.87 -6.47 -14.25
CA ASN A 111 -6.95 -7.24 -13.68
C ASN A 111 -6.92 -8.70 -14.15
N GLN A 112 -6.74 -8.94 -15.45
CA GLN A 112 -6.64 -10.29 -16.01
C GLN A 112 -5.46 -11.07 -15.42
N VAL A 113 -4.29 -10.42 -15.28
CA VAL A 113 -3.11 -11.06 -14.67
C VAL A 113 -3.36 -11.38 -13.20
N LEU A 114 -4.01 -10.47 -12.48
CA LEU A 114 -4.30 -10.63 -11.06
C LEU A 114 -5.34 -11.74 -10.81
N GLU A 115 -6.36 -11.84 -11.67
CA GLU A 115 -7.34 -12.94 -11.64
C GLU A 115 -6.65 -14.31 -11.79
N ILE A 116 -5.76 -14.46 -12.76
CA ILE A 116 -4.98 -15.70 -12.95
C ILE A 116 -4.14 -16.01 -11.71
N PHE A 117 -3.50 -15.02 -11.13
CA PHE A 117 -2.69 -15.21 -9.93
C PHE A 117 -3.53 -15.60 -8.71
N ILE A 118 -4.71 -14.99 -8.54
CA ILE A 118 -5.64 -15.33 -7.47
C ILE A 118 -6.09 -16.80 -7.59
N ASP A 119 -6.36 -17.28 -8.79
CA ASP A 119 -6.75 -18.67 -9.00
C ASP A 119 -5.60 -19.64 -8.65
N GLU A 120 -4.36 -19.32 -9.02
CA GLU A 120 -3.18 -20.09 -8.60
C GLU A 120 -3.01 -20.08 -7.07
N VAL A 121 -3.19 -18.94 -6.42
CA VAL A 121 -3.10 -18.82 -4.96
C VAL A 121 -4.19 -19.63 -4.27
N ARG A 122 -5.43 -19.63 -4.77
CA ARG A 122 -6.50 -20.51 -4.27
C ARG A 122 -6.13 -21.98 -4.34
N GLU A 123 -5.52 -22.39 -5.44
CA GLU A 123 -5.08 -23.78 -5.61
C GLU A 123 -3.98 -24.13 -4.60
N ARG A 124 -2.99 -23.26 -4.39
CA ARG A 124 -1.96 -23.44 -3.36
C ARG A 124 -2.57 -23.56 -1.96
N VAL A 125 -3.52 -22.71 -1.61
CA VAL A 125 -4.25 -22.79 -0.32
C VAL A 125 -4.96 -24.14 -0.18
N ALA A 126 -5.68 -24.59 -1.21
CA ALA A 126 -6.39 -25.86 -1.20
C ALA A 126 -5.46 -27.07 -1.04
N GLN A 127 -4.24 -26.98 -1.55
CA GLN A 127 -3.20 -28.01 -1.44
C GLN A 127 -2.35 -27.92 -0.17
N GLY A 128 -2.54 -26.88 0.66
CA GLY A 128 -1.71 -26.62 1.83
C GLY A 128 -0.27 -26.23 1.51
N ILE A 129 -0.02 -25.67 0.33
CA ILE A 129 1.30 -25.21 -0.10
C ILE A 129 1.56 -23.84 0.52
N GLY A 130 2.69 -23.67 1.19
CA GLY A 130 3.07 -22.41 1.83
C GLY A 130 4.54 -22.04 1.66
N ALA A 131 4.81 -20.75 1.78
CA ALA A 131 6.17 -20.18 1.78
C ALA A 131 6.98 -20.60 3.02
N LEU A 132 6.29 -20.93 4.12
CA LEU A 132 6.80 -21.48 5.38
C LEU A 132 5.83 -22.54 5.92
N PRO A 133 6.25 -23.40 6.88
CA PRO A 133 5.35 -24.32 7.55
C PRO A 133 4.17 -23.63 8.25
N GLN A 134 3.12 -24.40 8.57
CA GLN A 134 2.00 -23.95 9.37
C GLN A 134 2.45 -23.32 10.70
N ASN A 135 1.67 -22.36 11.19
CA ASN A 135 1.92 -21.61 12.43
C ASN A 135 3.20 -20.76 12.42
N ALA A 136 3.82 -20.53 11.26
CA ALA A 136 4.91 -19.54 11.18
C ALA A 136 4.40 -18.16 11.55
N PRO A 137 5.13 -17.38 12.41
CA PRO A 137 4.75 -16.02 12.73
C PRO A 137 4.59 -15.16 11.48
N LYS A 138 3.51 -14.39 11.42
CA LYS A 138 3.20 -13.46 10.32
C LYS A 138 3.52 -12.04 10.73
N MET A 139 4.35 -11.38 9.97
CA MET A 139 4.71 -10.00 10.17
C MET A 139 4.14 -9.14 9.05
N PHE A 140 3.24 -8.24 9.41
CA PHE A 140 2.65 -7.28 8.49
C PHE A 140 3.68 -6.22 8.09
N CYS A 141 3.91 -6.07 6.79
CA CYS A 141 4.95 -5.18 6.30
C CYS A 141 4.40 -3.89 5.73
N GLN A 142 4.86 -2.78 6.27
CA GLN A 142 4.83 -1.46 5.67
C GLN A 142 6.24 -1.02 5.31
N PHE A 143 6.83 -1.66 4.33
CA PHE A 143 8.24 -1.48 4.06
C PHE A 143 8.49 -1.18 2.59
N ASN A 144 8.94 0.03 2.31
CA ASN A 144 9.23 0.46 0.94
C ASN A 144 10.43 -0.26 0.31
N SER A 145 11.30 -0.88 1.12
CA SER A 145 12.51 -1.57 0.66
C SER A 145 12.30 -3.06 0.34
N LEU A 146 11.05 -3.55 0.30
CA LEU A 146 10.74 -4.94 -0.09
C LEU A 146 11.10 -5.27 -1.54
N TYR A 147 11.57 -4.30 -2.30
CA TYR A 147 12.20 -4.54 -3.62
C TYR A 147 13.51 -5.32 -3.55
N ALA A 148 14.08 -5.51 -2.36
CA ALA A 148 15.26 -6.32 -2.16
C ALA A 148 14.86 -7.77 -1.79
N PRO A 149 14.86 -8.73 -2.74
CA PRO A 149 14.38 -10.09 -2.49
C PRO A 149 15.10 -10.83 -1.36
N TRP A 150 16.32 -10.43 -1.04
CA TRP A 150 17.11 -11.01 0.05
C TRP A 150 16.51 -10.74 1.43
N ILE A 151 15.76 -9.62 1.61
CA ILE A 151 15.11 -9.29 2.90
C ILE A 151 14.04 -10.34 3.22
N ASP A 152 13.13 -10.60 2.30
CA ASP A 152 12.11 -11.64 2.46
C ASP A 152 12.74 -13.02 2.71
N LYS A 153 13.77 -13.36 1.92
CA LYS A 153 14.53 -14.60 2.10
C LYS A 153 15.12 -14.68 3.52
N ALA A 154 15.72 -13.60 4.03
CA ALA A 154 16.30 -13.56 5.35
C ALA A 154 15.27 -13.79 6.46
N PHE A 155 14.08 -13.20 6.37
CA PHE A 155 13.00 -13.45 7.32
C PHE A 155 12.52 -14.90 7.25
N ARG A 156 12.31 -15.46 6.05
CA ARG A 156 11.88 -16.86 5.88
C ARG A 156 12.91 -17.85 6.39
N GLU A 157 14.19 -17.64 6.14
CA GLU A 157 15.28 -18.48 6.68
C GLU A 157 15.33 -18.43 8.22
N ASN A 158 14.83 -17.38 8.82
CA ASN A 158 14.63 -17.25 10.27
C ASN A 158 13.20 -17.63 10.71
N GLY A 159 12.40 -18.26 9.87
CA GLY A 159 11.09 -18.83 10.20
C GLY A 159 9.99 -17.81 10.48
N VAL A 160 10.07 -16.62 9.91
CA VAL A 160 9.05 -15.56 9.97
C VAL A 160 8.54 -15.25 8.57
N CYS A 161 7.23 -15.20 8.41
CA CYS A 161 6.58 -14.87 7.16
C CYS A 161 6.28 -13.37 7.09
N LEU A 162 6.79 -12.70 6.06
CA LEU A 162 6.39 -11.33 5.76
C LEU A 162 5.09 -11.33 4.96
N THR A 163 4.20 -10.39 5.25
CA THR A 163 2.91 -10.27 4.57
C THR A 163 2.64 -8.84 4.13
N GLN A 164 1.65 -8.65 3.30
CA GLN A 164 1.05 -7.40 2.83
C GLN A 164 1.83 -6.69 1.70
N GLY A 165 3.09 -6.44 1.80
CA GLY A 165 3.77 -5.62 0.79
C GLY A 165 3.14 -4.23 0.65
N ARG A 166 3.03 -3.73 -0.60
CA ARG A 166 2.45 -2.41 -0.92
C ARG A 166 0.98 -2.44 -1.35
N MET A 167 0.34 -3.59 -1.28
CA MET A 167 -1.06 -3.74 -1.69
C MET A 167 -1.98 -3.45 -0.50
N PHE A 168 -2.80 -2.40 -0.61
CA PHE A 168 -3.74 -2.02 0.45
C PHE A 168 -5.15 -2.48 0.09
N PRO A 169 -5.78 -3.35 0.88
CA PRO A 169 -7.15 -3.81 0.64
C PRO A 169 -8.17 -2.75 1.08
N LEU A 170 -8.36 -1.74 0.26
CA LEU A 170 -9.23 -0.58 0.54
C LEU A 170 -10.53 -0.59 -0.27
N ALA A 171 -10.83 -1.63 -1.03
CA ALA A 171 -12.02 -1.68 -1.88
C ALA A 171 -13.31 -1.48 -1.08
N HIS A 172 -13.40 -2.07 0.12
CA HIS A 172 -14.57 -1.92 1.00
C HIS A 172 -14.80 -0.45 1.42
N ILE A 173 -13.74 0.35 1.61
CA ILE A 173 -13.83 1.77 1.93
C ILE A 173 -14.26 2.54 0.67
N PHE A 174 -13.63 2.26 -0.47
CA PHE A 174 -13.86 2.99 -1.71
C PHE A 174 -15.27 2.78 -2.28
N ARG A 175 -15.88 1.61 -2.06
CA ARG A 175 -17.28 1.36 -2.47
C ARG A 175 -18.26 2.35 -1.86
N GLU A 176 -18.00 2.84 -0.65
CA GLU A 176 -18.87 3.83 0.00
C GLU A 176 -18.86 5.18 -0.73
N TYR A 177 -17.79 5.45 -1.53
CA TYR A 177 -17.60 6.71 -2.22
C TYR A 177 -18.15 6.73 -3.66
N LEU A 178 -18.58 5.59 -4.19
CA LEU A 178 -19.09 5.49 -5.56
C LEU A 178 -20.41 6.23 -5.79
N ASN A 179 -21.10 6.65 -4.73
CA ASN A 179 -22.36 7.41 -4.78
C ASN A 179 -22.17 8.93 -4.75
N GLU A 180 -20.96 9.43 -5.01
CA GLU A 180 -20.72 10.86 -5.11
C GLU A 180 -21.37 11.46 -6.37
N LYS A 181 -21.49 12.78 -6.41
CA LYS A 181 -22.21 13.51 -7.47
C LYS A 181 -21.62 13.34 -8.88
N ASP A 182 -20.34 13.05 -8.99
CA ASP A 182 -19.61 12.86 -10.25
C ASP A 182 -18.29 12.11 -10.04
N VAL A 183 -17.67 11.66 -11.12
CA VAL A 183 -16.42 10.90 -11.10
C VAL A 183 -15.25 11.65 -10.44
N TYR A 184 -15.16 12.96 -10.64
CA TYR A 184 -14.07 13.76 -10.05
C TYR A 184 -14.17 13.82 -8.54
N THR A 185 -15.38 13.97 -8.02
CA THR A 185 -15.65 13.98 -6.58
C THR A 185 -15.37 12.61 -5.96
N THR A 186 -15.76 11.52 -6.64
CA THR A 186 -15.42 10.15 -6.23
C THR A 186 -13.91 9.95 -6.15
N VAL A 187 -13.19 10.26 -7.23
CA VAL A 187 -11.72 10.09 -7.29
C VAL A 187 -11.02 10.98 -6.27
N ALA A 188 -11.48 12.22 -6.08
CA ALA A 188 -10.93 13.12 -5.07
C ALA A 188 -11.08 12.54 -3.66
N ARG A 189 -12.25 12.01 -3.32
CA ARG A 189 -12.51 11.40 -2.01
C ARG A 189 -11.67 10.14 -1.80
N MET A 190 -11.59 9.26 -2.79
CA MET A 190 -10.75 8.07 -2.74
C MET A 190 -9.27 8.43 -2.55
N SER A 191 -8.78 9.43 -3.28
CA SER A 191 -7.39 9.90 -3.16
C SER A 191 -7.07 10.42 -1.76
N LEU A 192 -7.99 11.17 -1.15
CA LEU A 192 -7.83 11.70 0.21
C LEU A 192 -7.98 10.62 1.30
N ALA A 193 -8.63 9.50 0.99
CA ALA A 193 -8.78 8.36 1.88
C ALA A 193 -7.68 7.30 1.72
N THR A 194 -6.69 7.54 0.87
CA THR A 194 -5.55 6.64 0.68
C THR A 194 -4.48 6.92 1.74
N PRO A 195 -3.82 5.89 2.31
CA PRO A 195 -2.65 6.07 3.17
C PRO A 195 -1.63 7.02 2.53
N SER A 196 -0.96 7.82 3.35
CA SER A 196 -0.08 8.93 2.97
C SER A 196 -0.77 10.19 2.43
N SER A 197 -2.06 10.17 2.11
CA SER A 197 -2.84 11.34 1.69
C SER A 197 -3.81 11.83 2.77
N MET A 198 -4.16 10.94 3.70
CA MET A 198 -5.04 11.24 4.83
C MET A 198 -4.26 11.78 6.03
N ASN A 199 -4.98 12.22 7.06
CA ASN A 199 -4.33 12.58 8.31
C ASN A 199 -3.76 11.34 9.04
N MET A 200 -2.75 11.56 9.86
CA MET A 200 -2.02 10.49 10.56
C MET A 200 -2.93 9.63 11.47
N MET A 201 -3.99 10.19 12.03
CA MET A 201 -4.89 9.46 12.93
C MET A 201 -5.75 8.45 12.16
N ASP A 202 -6.26 8.84 11.00
CA ASP A 202 -7.04 7.95 10.13
C ASP A 202 -6.14 6.89 9.51
N GLU A 203 -4.93 7.26 9.10
CA GLU A 203 -3.94 6.31 8.61
C GLU A 203 -3.60 5.27 9.69
N ALA A 204 -3.32 5.70 10.92
CA ALA A 204 -3.07 4.80 12.04
C ALA A 204 -4.27 3.88 12.33
N ARG A 205 -5.51 4.37 12.14
CA ARG A 205 -6.71 3.56 12.31
C ARG A 205 -6.78 2.46 11.25
N ILE A 206 -6.58 2.79 9.98
CA ILE A 206 -6.58 1.80 8.89
C ILE A 206 -5.54 0.70 9.15
N TYR A 207 -4.34 1.08 9.54
CA TYR A 207 -3.30 0.09 9.84
C TYR A 207 -3.63 -0.78 11.05
N ALA A 208 -4.21 -0.19 12.10
CA ALA A 208 -4.67 -0.96 13.26
C ALA A 208 -5.77 -1.95 12.87
N ASP A 209 -6.71 -1.54 12.04
CA ASP A 209 -7.80 -2.39 11.55
C ASP A 209 -7.27 -3.54 10.69
N LEU A 210 -6.27 -3.29 9.82
CA LEU A 210 -5.62 -4.33 9.02
C LEU A 210 -4.84 -5.33 9.88
N LEU A 211 -4.08 -4.86 10.88
CA LEU A 211 -3.36 -5.75 11.80
C LEU A 211 -4.31 -6.68 12.56
N ASN A 212 -5.45 -6.14 13.00
CA ASN A 212 -6.49 -6.94 13.68
C ASN A 212 -7.20 -7.90 12.71
N ARG A 213 -7.58 -7.42 11.51
CA ARG A 213 -8.26 -8.23 10.47
C ARG A 213 -7.45 -9.46 10.10
N TYR A 214 -6.15 -9.32 10.00
CA TYR A 214 -5.25 -10.38 9.55
C TYR A 214 -4.48 -11.08 10.67
N HIS A 215 -4.80 -10.79 11.91
CA HIS A 215 -4.19 -11.44 13.07
C HIS A 215 -2.66 -11.44 13.01
N ALA A 216 -2.07 -10.30 12.67
CA ALA A 216 -0.62 -10.17 12.56
C ALA A 216 0.07 -10.37 13.91
N ASP A 217 1.14 -11.15 13.94
CA ASP A 217 1.94 -11.38 15.15
C ASP A 217 2.92 -10.24 15.43
N GLY A 218 3.23 -9.45 14.41
CA GLY A 218 4.09 -8.27 14.48
C GLY A 218 3.92 -7.38 13.26
N ALA A 219 4.47 -6.18 13.32
CA ALA A 219 4.52 -5.26 12.20
C ALA A 219 5.94 -4.79 11.93
N LEU A 220 6.34 -4.74 10.66
CA LEU A 220 7.61 -4.25 10.19
C LEU A 220 7.42 -2.92 9.46
N TYR A 221 8.01 -1.88 9.99
CA TYR A 221 8.07 -0.58 9.35
C TYR A 221 9.46 -0.37 8.75
N GLY A 222 9.47 0.04 7.49
CA GLY A 222 10.69 0.41 6.82
C GLY A 222 10.57 1.77 6.17
N PHE A 223 11.65 2.50 6.16
CA PHE A 223 11.75 3.78 5.47
C PHE A 223 13.12 3.91 4.85
N TYR A 224 13.18 4.72 3.81
CA TYR A 224 14.46 5.12 3.25
C TYR A 224 15.07 6.23 4.10
N ALA A 225 16.37 6.19 4.32
CA ALA A 225 17.09 7.18 5.13
C ALA A 225 16.87 8.63 4.65
N PHE A 226 16.54 8.84 3.39
CA PHE A 226 16.25 10.15 2.81
C PHE A 226 14.78 10.56 2.88
N ASP A 227 13.86 9.64 3.18
CA ASP A 227 12.44 9.93 3.27
C ASP A 227 12.09 10.54 4.62
N LYS A 228 12.36 11.82 4.72
CA LYS A 228 12.14 12.60 5.97
C LYS A 228 10.68 12.67 6.37
N TRP A 229 9.76 12.61 5.40
CA TRP A 229 8.33 12.68 5.65
C TRP A 229 7.86 11.41 6.37
N VAL A 230 8.09 10.26 5.78
CA VAL A 230 7.71 8.98 6.37
C VAL A 230 8.41 8.79 7.73
N GLY A 231 9.70 9.07 7.82
CA GLY A 231 10.45 8.93 9.06
C GLY A 231 9.99 9.85 10.19
N ALA A 232 9.50 11.06 9.89
CA ALA A 232 9.07 12.03 10.89
C ALA A 232 7.75 11.63 11.58
N VAL A 233 6.78 11.14 10.82
CA VAL A 233 5.45 10.78 11.34
C VAL A 233 5.37 9.36 11.89
N GLN A 234 6.25 8.49 11.44
CA GLN A 234 6.20 7.04 11.67
C GLN A 234 6.21 6.66 13.16
N LYS A 235 7.08 7.27 13.96
CA LYS A 235 7.16 6.96 15.40
C LYS A 235 5.87 7.28 16.17
N THR A 236 5.20 8.36 15.80
CA THR A 236 3.93 8.74 16.42
C THR A 236 2.82 7.82 15.96
N MET A 237 2.75 7.52 14.68
CA MET A 237 1.78 6.61 14.09
C MET A 237 1.89 5.21 14.70
N VAL A 238 3.10 4.67 14.81
CA VAL A 238 3.35 3.36 15.43
C VAL A 238 2.84 3.30 16.86
N ARG A 239 3.11 4.32 17.69
CA ARG A 239 2.60 4.38 19.06
C ARG A 239 1.07 4.33 19.13
N LEU A 240 0.40 5.00 18.20
CA LEU A 240 -1.06 4.98 18.10
C LEU A 240 -1.59 3.60 17.73
N ILE A 241 -0.91 2.91 16.81
CA ILE A 241 -1.27 1.58 16.36
C ILE A 241 -1.02 0.56 17.49
N GLU A 242 0.16 0.58 18.11
CA GLU A 242 0.50 -0.30 19.24
C GLU A 242 -0.49 -0.16 20.40
N ALA A 243 -0.87 1.08 20.73
CA ALA A 243 -1.86 1.34 21.78
C ALA A 243 -3.24 0.75 21.47
N LYS A 244 -3.59 0.59 20.19
CA LYS A 244 -4.89 0.02 19.78
C LYS A 244 -4.85 -1.50 19.61
N THR A 245 -3.74 -2.06 19.17
CA THR A 245 -3.65 -3.46 18.75
C THR A 245 -2.86 -4.34 19.70
N GLY A 246 -1.92 -3.77 20.46
CA GLY A 246 -0.95 -4.53 21.23
C GLY A 246 0.10 -5.26 20.37
N VAL A 247 0.06 -5.14 19.05
CA VAL A 247 0.97 -5.80 18.13
C VAL A 247 2.35 -5.15 18.19
N PRO A 248 3.43 -5.91 18.41
CA PRO A 248 4.78 -5.34 18.48
C PRO A 248 5.25 -4.83 17.12
N HIS A 249 5.91 -3.68 17.13
CA HIS A 249 6.41 -3.02 15.93
C HIS A 249 7.92 -3.01 15.88
N PHE A 250 8.46 -3.32 14.72
CA PHE A 250 9.89 -3.38 14.45
C PHE A 250 10.23 -2.41 13.32
N TYR A 251 11.49 -1.96 13.30
CA TYR A 251 11.98 -1.02 12.29
C TYR A 251 13.16 -1.61 11.53
N LEU A 252 13.12 -1.46 10.22
CA LEU A 252 14.23 -1.81 9.35
C LEU A 252 14.49 -0.63 8.40
N GLU A 253 15.57 0.08 8.63
CA GLU A 253 16.00 1.17 7.76
C GLU A 253 16.62 0.60 6.48
N GLY A 254 16.15 1.05 5.34
CA GLY A 254 16.64 0.68 4.02
C GLY A 254 17.24 1.87 3.29
N ASP A 255 18.18 1.59 2.39
CA ASP A 255 18.63 2.53 1.39
C ASP A 255 18.44 1.90 0.02
N LEU A 256 17.65 2.55 -0.85
CA LEU A 256 17.38 2.04 -2.19
C LEU A 256 18.56 2.25 -3.14
N TRP A 257 19.31 3.32 -2.91
CA TRP A 257 20.30 3.85 -3.87
C TRP A 257 21.74 3.58 -3.43
N ASP A 258 21.95 3.27 -2.16
CA ASP A 258 23.28 3.05 -1.59
C ASP A 258 23.25 1.81 -0.69
N SER A 259 23.47 0.67 -1.33
CA SER A 259 23.57 -0.63 -0.65
C SER A 259 24.78 -0.74 0.28
N ASP A 260 25.74 0.17 0.16
CA ASP A 260 27.03 0.05 0.84
C ASP A 260 27.08 0.70 2.21
N LYS A 261 26.11 1.56 2.56
CA LYS A 261 26.10 2.30 3.84
C LYS A 261 25.85 1.45 5.10
N LYS A 262 25.15 0.34 4.95
CA LYS A 262 25.06 -0.70 6.01
C LYS A 262 25.33 -2.03 5.35
N SER A 263 26.27 -2.77 5.92
CA SER A 263 26.60 -4.08 5.39
C SER A 263 25.38 -4.99 5.44
N GLU A 264 25.26 -5.92 4.50
CA GLU A 264 24.23 -6.97 4.50
C GLU A 264 24.27 -7.73 5.84
N GLU A 265 25.46 -7.92 6.42
CA GLU A 265 25.67 -8.59 7.70
C GLU A 265 25.04 -7.84 8.88
N ASP A 266 25.12 -6.50 8.93
CA ASP A 266 24.49 -5.68 9.96
C ASP A 266 22.96 -5.80 9.86
N ARG A 267 22.42 -5.75 8.67
CA ARG A 267 20.97 -5.92 8.43
C ARG A 267 20.50 -7.33 8.78
N MET A 268 21.27 -8.36 8.44
CA MET A 268 21.00 -9.75 8.82
C MET A 268 20.97 -9.92 10.33
N THR A 269 21.84 -9.24 11.06
CA THR A 269 21.86 -9.26 12.54
C THR A 269 20.59 -8.64 13.11
N ILE A 270 20.13 -7.51 12.57
CA ILE A 270 18.88 -6.87 12.97
C ILE A 270 17.69 -7.79 12.67
N ILE A 271 17.63 -8.38 11.48
CA ILE A 271 16.55 -9.31 11.08
C ILE A 271 16.47 -10.51 12.02
N ARG A 272 17.62 -11.13 12.34
CA ARG A 272 17.66 -12.26 13.30
C ARG A 272 17.13 -11.85 14.68
N SER A 273 17.48 -10.65 15.13
CA SER A 273 17.02 -10.13 16.43
C SER A 273 15.49 -9.92 16.41
N ILE A 274 14.94 -9.33 15.35
CA ILE A 274 13.51 -9.15 15.15
C ILE A 274 12.79 -10.51 15.18
N CYS A 275 13.26 -11.47 14.38
CA CYS A 275 12.66 -12.80 14.31
C CYS A 275 12.68 -13.54 15.66
N ASN A 276 13.75 -13.41 16.43
CA ASN A 276 13.83 -14.01 17.74
C ASN A 276 12.86 -13.36 18.74
N CYS A 277 12.75 -12.03 18.74
CA CYS A 277 11.77 -11.32 19.58
C CYS A 277 10.34 -11.77 19.25
N LEU A 278 10.00 -11.86 17.99
CA LEU A 278 8.65 -12.26 17.56
C LEU A 278 8.31 -13.71 17.96
N LYS A 279 9.26 -14.64 17.88
CA LYS A 279 9.07 -16.04 18.29
C LYS A 279 8.87 -16.17 19.80
N ILE A 280 9.57 -15.37 20.60
CA ILE A 280 9.43 -15.38 22.06
C ILE A 280 8.05 -14.85 22.47
N SER A 281 7.50 -13.88 21.79
CA SER A 281 6.17 -13.33 22.08
C SER A 281 5.01 -14.30 21.79
N LYS A 282 5.27 -15.39 21.04
CA LYS A 282 4.29 -16.43 20.72
C LYS A 282 4.27 -17.61 21.72
N ILE A 283 5.23 -17.67 22.64
CA ILE A 283 5.30 -18.70 23.69
C ILE A 283 4.56 -18.24 24.94
#